data_00878d42b28843bd775a6529157de11f
#
_entry.id   00878d42b28843bd775a6529157de11f
#
_cell.length_a   1.000
_cell.length_b   1.000
_cell.length_c   1.000
_cell.angle_alpha   90.00
_cell.angle_beta   90.00
_cell.angle_gamma   90.00
#
_symmetry.space_group_name_H-M   'P 1'
#
loop_
_entity.id
_entity.type
_entity.pdbx_description
1 polymer ?
#
loop_
_entity_poly.entity_id
_entity_poly.type
_entity_poly.pdbx_seq_one_letter_code
_entity_poly.pdbx_strand_id
1 'polypeptide(L)' 'LVASIVLRCDDCIKYHLENCYKENLSKTTVMETLEIATLVGGTIVIPHLRRAYEYWEALESNSKI' A
#
# COMPACT_ATOMS: atom_id res chain seq x y z
N LEU A 1 -3.03 1.27 7.11
CA LEU A 1 -2.66 0.56 5.88
C LEU A 1 -2.62 -0.96 6.08
N VAL A 2 -1.93 -1.43 7.11
CA VAL A 2 -1.83 -2.88 7.38
C VAL A 2 -3.22 -3.51 7.54
N ALA A 3 -4.06 -2.89 8.37
CA ALA A 3 -5.42 -3.42 8.61
C ALA A 3 -6.23 -3.50 7.32
N SER A 4 -6.12 -2.50 6.45
CA SER A 4 -6.87 -2.48 5.20
C SER A 4 -6.45 -3.62 4.26
N ILE A 5 -5.16 -3.96 4.27
CA ILE A 5 -4.66 -5.07 3.47
C ILE A 5 -5.15 -6.40 4.03
N VAL A 6 -5.04 -6.58 5.34
CA VAL A 6 -5.48 -7.80 6.02
C VAL A 6 -6.98 -8.02 5.81
N LEU A 7 -7.76 -6.95 5.83
CA LEU A 7 -9.20 -7.00 5.58
C LEU A 7 -9.54 -7.06 4.08
N ARG A 8 -8.54 -6.93 3.23
CA ARG A 8 -8.67 -7.04 1.76
C ARG A 8 -9.61 -6.00 1.18
N CYS A 9 -9.53 -4.78 1.67
CA CYS A 9 -10.36 -3.67 1.20
C CYS A 9 -9.52 -2.80 0.25
N ASP A 10 -9.64 -3.01 -1.06
CA ASP A 10 -8.84 -2.26 -2.04
C ASP A 10 -9.08 -0.74 -1.96
N ASP A 11 -10.33 -0.32 -1.75
CA ASP A 11 -10.62 1.11 -1.63
C ASP A 11 -9.97 1.71 -0.38
N CYS A 12 -9.98 0.97 0.72
CA CYS A 12 -9.33 1.40 1.96
C CYS A 12 -7.82 1.49 1.78
N ILE A 13 -7.25 0.52 1.06
CA ILE A 13 -5.82 0.50 0.76
C ILE A 13 -5.43 1.74 -0.02
N LYS A 14 -6.19 2.08 -1.05
CA LYS A 14 -5.92 3.27 -1.87
C LYS A 14 -5.98 4.54 -1.03
N TYR A 15 -6.99 4.65 -0.19
CA TYR A 15 -7.15 5.80 0.69
C TYR A 15 -5.93 5.97 1.60
N HIS A 16 -5.48 4.90 2.22
CA HIS A 16 -4.34 4.98 3.13
C HIS A 16 -3.03 5.23 2.39
N LEU A 17 -2.86 4.67 1.20
CA LEU A 17 -1.68 4.96 0.39
C LEU A 17 -1.62 6.42 -0.03
N GLU A 18 -2.76 7.01 -0.38
CA GLU A 18 -2.82 8.42 -0.72
C GLU A 18 -2.40 9.29 0.48
N ASN A 19 -2.85 8.93 1.67
CA ASN A 19 -2.47 9.64 2.89
C ASN A 19 -0.98 9.49 3.18
N CYS A 20 -0.43 8.29 3.01
CA CYS A 20 1.01 8.06 3.16
C CYS A 20 1.81 8.92 2.19
N TYR A 21 1.32 9.04 0.96
CA TYR A 21 1.97 9.86 -0.05
C TYR A 21 1.94 11.34 0.32
N LYS A 22 0.80 11.83 0.79
CA LYS A 22 0.63 13.22 1.24
C LYS A 22 1.53 13.55 2.42
N GLU A 23 1.77 12.58 3.30
CA GLU A 23 2.63 12.75 4.47
C GLU A 23 4.11 12.56 4.14
N ASN A 24 4.44 12.40 2.87
CA ASN A 24 5.82 12.27 2.37
C ASN A 24 6.56 11.06 2.92
N LEU A 25 5.85 9.97 3.17
CA LEU A 25 6.52 8.73 3.57
C LEU A 25 7.36 8.20 2.43
N SER A 26 8.53 7.66 2.75
CA SER A 26 9.40 7.10 1.72
C SER A 26 8.83 5.79 1.18
N LYS A 27 9.22 5.47 -0.05
CA LYS A 27 8.85 4.18 -0.66
C LYS A 27 9.30 3.02 0.22
N THR A 28 10.50 3.11 0.80
CA THR A 28 11.03 2.06 1.67
C THR A 28 10.11 1.82 2.86
N THR A 29 9.66 2.88 3.52
CA THR A 29 8.75 2.77 4.66
C THR A 29 7.43 2.12 4.26
N VAL A 30 6.88 2.51 3.12
CA VAL A 30 5.63 1.94 2.62
C VAL A 30 5.81 0.47 2.28
N MET A 31 6.91 0.11 1.62
CA MET A 31 7.19 -1.30 1.28
C MET A 31 7.36 -2.15 2.52
N GLU A 32 8.04 -1.66 3.55
CA GLU A 32 8.17 -2.38 4.82
C GLU A 32 6.81 -2.60 5.48
N THR A 33 5.93 -1.60 5.40
CA THR A 33 4.57 -1.74 5.93
C THR A 33 3.79 -2.82 5.19
N LEU A 34 3.95 -2.91 3.88
CA LEU A 34 3.33 -3.96 3.08
C LEU A 34 3.88 -5.35 3.45
N GLU A 35 5.17 -5.44 3.76
CA GLU A 35 5.76 -6.69 4.23
C GLU A 35 5.16 -7.13 5.56
N ILE A 36 4.97 -6.19 6.48
CA ILE A 36 4.32 -6.47 7.76
C ILE A 36 2.90 -6.99 7.53
N ALA A 37 2.17 -6.38 6.59
CA ALA A 37 0.82 -6.83 6.25
C ALA A 37 0.81 -8.26 5.74
N THR A 38 1.85 -8.65 5.01
CA THR A 38 1.99 -10.02 4.52
C THR A 38 2.17 -11.00 5.68
N LEU A 39 2.99 -10.64 6.67
CA LEU A 39 3.20 -11.48 7.83
C LEU A 39 1.91 -11.66 8.65
N VAL A 40 1.14 -10.58 8.78
CA VAL A 40 -0.10 -10.61 9.56
C VAL A 40 -1.20 -11.35 8.81
N GLY A 41 -1.35 -11.06 7.53
CA GLY A 41 -2.49 -11.55 6.75
C GLY A 41 -2.27 -12.88 6.05
N GLY A 42 -1.02 -13.27 5.83
CA GLY A 42 -0.69 -14.48 5.10
C GLY A 42 -0.79 -14.31 3.58
N THR A 43 -0.65 -15.42 2.86
CA THR A 43 -0.57 -15.39 1.40
C THR A 43 -1.84 -14.92 0.71
N ILE A 44 -2.97 -14.95 1.40
CA ILE A 44 -4.24 -14.53 0.82
C ILE A 44 -4.24 -13.04 0.43
N VAL A 45 -3.34 -12.25 1.03
CA VAL A 45 -3.27 -10.81 0.75
C VAL A 45 -2.38 -10.47 -0.45
N ILE A 46 -1.67 -11.45 -1.02
CA ILE A 46 -0.72 -11.20 -2.12
C ILE A 46 -1.34 -10.43 -3.30
N PRO A 47 -2.53 -10.78 -3.80
CA PRO A 47 -3.12 -10.01 -4.88
C PRO A 47 -3.38 -8.55 -4.49
N HIS A 48 -3.74 -8.31 -3.23
CA HIS A 48 -3.96 -6.96 -2.72
C HIS A 48 -2.65 -6.19 -2.58
N LEU A 49 -1.57 -6.87 -2.20
CA LEU A 49 -0.24 -6.26 -2.14
C LEU A 49 0.22 -5.80 -3.52
N ARG A 50 0.00 -6.65 -4.53
CA ARG A 50 0.38 -6.31 -5.90
C ARG A 50 -0.34 -5.06 -6.36
N ARG A 51 -1.65 -4.98 -6.14
CA ARG A 51 -2.43 -3.81 -6.50
C ARG A 51 -2.03 -2.57 -5.71
N ALA A 52 -1.71 -2.75 -4.43
CA ALA A 52 -1.21 -1.66 -3.58
C ALA A 52 0.11 -1.11 -4.12
N TYR A 53 1.03 -1.99 -4.47
CA TYR A 53 2.32 -1.59 -5.04
C TYR A 53 2.14 -0.82 -6.35
N GLU A 54 1.29 -1.32 -7.22
CA GLU A 54 1.00 -0.67 -8.50
C GLU A 54 0.40 0.73 -8.28
N TYR A 55 -0.50 0.84 -7.32
CA TYR A 55 -1.13 2.12 -7.01
C TYR A 55 -0.12 3.12 -6.45
N TRP A 56 0.78 2.66 -5.56
CA TRP A 56 1.85 3.51 -5.05
C TRP A 56 2.73 4.04 -6.17
N GLU A 57 3.10 3.18 -7.11
CA GLU A 57 3.90 3.59 -8.25
C GLU A 57 3.17 4.60 -9.12
N ALA A 58 1.87 4.45 -9.27
CA ALA A 58 1.06 5.42 -10.00
C ALA A 58 1.05 6.78 -9.31
N LEU A 59 0.96 6.81 -7.97
CA LEU A 59 1.03 8.05 -7.22
C LEU A 59 2.38 8.74 -7.43
N GLU A 60 3.47 7.98 -7.39
CA GLU A 60 4.80 8.52 -7.62
C GLU A 60 4.97 9.06 -9.04
N SER A 61 4.46 8.35 -10.02
CA SER A 61 4.53 8.78 -11.43
C SER A 61 3.75 10.06 -11.67
N ASN A 62 2.55 10.16 -11.11
CA ASN A 62 1.70 11.33 -11.31
C ASN A 62 2.29 12.57 -10.65
N SER A 63 3.05 12.43 -9.58
CA SER A 63 3.65 13.56 -8.90
C SER A 63 4.78 14.20 -9.69
N LYS A 64 5.30 13.52 -10.69
CA LYS A 64 6.42 14.02 -11.50
C LYS A 64 5.95 14.89 -12.68
N ILE A 65 4.66 14.98 -12.86
CA ILE A 65 4.06 15.82 -13.89
C ILE A 65 3.75 17.20 -13.29
#